data_ecca71ce16b6c42a0247ae2f4057cf9c
#
_entry.id   ecca71ce16b6c42a0247ae2f4057cf9c
#
_cell.length_a   1.000
_cell.length_b   1.000
_cell.length_c   1.000
_cell.angle_alpha   90.00
_cell.angle_beta   90.00
_cell.angle_gamma   90.00
#
_symmetry.space_group_name_H-M   'P 1'
#
loop_
_entity.id
_entity.type
_entity.pdbx_description
1 polymer ?
#
loop_
_entity_poly.entity_id
_entity_poly.type
_entity_poly.pdbx_seq_one_letter_code
_entity_poly.pdbx_strand_id
1 'polypeptide(L)'
;AFAEWKLFYTDPAAVLLLVVAGVLYAFYYPTPYMKQTATDVPVAVVDLDHTVMSRELTQMSAAAQQIDVRYVFSDIREAEQAMAEEKIYGFMVIPKDMEKTLRNGGKTNVNVFTHGAYVMLHGNIGTAFTTCALTVGATTKVKRIALGKKVPAAKAIAL
;
A
#
# COMPACT_ATOMS: atom_id res chain seq x y z
N ALA A 1 -52.57 -9.04 0.93
CA ALA A 1 -51.12 -9.12 0.68
C ALA A 1 -50.77 -10.04 -0.51
N PHE A 2 -51.25 -11.29 -0.57
CA PHE A 2 -50.91 -12.21 -1.68
C PHE A 2 -51.49 -11.82 -3.05
N ALA A 3 -52.63 -11.14 -3.08
CA ALA A 3 -53.29 -10.70 -4.32
C ALA A 3 -52.55 -9.56 -5.01
N GLU A 4 -51.94 -8.67 -4.26
CA GLU A 4 -51.18 -7.54 -4.79
C GLU A 4 -49.85 -8.00 -5.46
N TRP A 5 -49.17 -9.02 -4.92
CA TRP A 5 -47.99 -9.61 -5.54
C TRP A 5 -48.31 -10.23 -6.91
N LYS A 6 -49.48 -10.85 -7.05
CA LYS A 6 -49.89 -11.47 -8.31
C LYS A 6 -50.17 -10.43 -9.39
N LEU A 7 -50.71 -9.26 -8.99
CA LEU A 7 -50.92 -8.14 -9.92
C LEU A 7 -49.62 -7.56 -10.45
N PHE A 8 -48.58 -7.52 -9.58
CA PHE A 8 -47.26 -6.98 -9.93
C PHE A 8 -46.56 -7.82 -10.99
N TYR A 9 -46.63 -9.14 -10.91
CA TYR A 9 -46.05 -10.05 -11.90
C TYR A 9 -46.87 -10.20 -13.19
N THR A 10 -48.15 -9.74 -13.18
CA THR A 10 -49.02 -9.85 -14.36
C THR A 10 -48.97 -8.57 -15.21
N ASP A 11 -48.41 -7.49 -14.67
CA ASP A 11 -48.20 -6.25 -15.44
C ASP A 11 -46.86 -6.27 -16.16
N PRO A 12 -46.83 -6.43 -17.50
CA PRO A 12 -45.61 -6.51 -18.25
C PRO A 12 -44.76 -5.25 -18.18
N ALA A 13 -45.38 -4.08 -17.94
CA ALA A 13 -44.71 -2.82 -17.78
C ALA A 13 -43.93 -2.77 -16.44
N ALA A 14 -44.53 -3.28 -15.35
CA ALA A 14 -43.89 -3.35 -14.04
C ALA A 14 -42.70 -4.32 -14.05
N VAL A 15 -42.87 -5.49 -14.66
CA VAL A 15 -41.78 -6.49 -14.81
C VAL A 15 -40.65 -5.95 -15.68
N LEU A 16 -40.96 -5.32 -16.81
CA LEU A 16 -39.95 -4.71 -17.69
C LEU A 16 -39.16 -3.63 -16.94
N LEU A 17 -39.82 -2.77 -16.19
CA LEU A 17 -39.20 -1.68 -15.43
C LEU A 17 -38.28 -2.25 -14.34
N LEU A 18 -38.70 -3.30 -13.63
CA LEU A 18 -37.90 -3.95 -12.60
C LEU A 18 -36.64 -4.63 -13.18
N VAL A 19 -36.77 -5.29 -14.31
CA VAL A 19 -35.64 -5.92 -15.01
C VAL A 19 -34.68 -4.87 -15.55
N VAL A 20 -35.20 -3.84 -16.24
CA VAL A 20 -34.38 -2.77 -16.82
C VAL A 20 -33.70 -1.97 -15.70
N ALA A 21 -34.41 -1.62 -14.64
CA ALA A 21 -33.82 -0.91 -13.50
C ALA A 21 -32.77 -1.76 -12.80
N GLY A 22 -32.99 -3.06 -12.63
CA GLY A 22 -32.00 -3.99 -12.04
C GLY A 22 -30.74 -4.10 -12.87
N VAL A 23 -30.87 -4.23 -14.19
CA VAL A 23 -29.74 -4.28 -15.13
C VAL A 23 -28.99 -2.96 -15.14
N LEU A 24 -29.67 -1.84 -15.26
CA LEU A 24 -29.05 -0.50 -15.21
C LEU A 24 -28.32 -0.27 -13.89
N TYR A 25 -28.93 -0.66 -12.77
CA TYR A 25 -28.32 -0.53 -11.46
C TYR A 25 -27.06 -1.42 -11.34
N ALA A 26 -27.12 -2.66 -11.81
CA ALA A 26 -25.98 -3.58 -11.78
C ALA A 26 -24.78 -3.08 -12.59
N PHE A 27 -25.01 -2.38 -13.69
CA PHE A 27 -23.93 -1.81 -14.52
C PHE A 27 -23.50 -0.40 -14.03
N TYR A 28 -24.45 0.43 -13.67
CA TYR A 28 -24.18 1.82 -13.29
C TYR A 28 -23.56 1.95 -11.90
N TYR A 29 -24.02 1.15 -10.92
CA TYR A 29 -23.56 1.25 -9.54
C TYR A 29 -22.08 0.87 -9.32
N PRO A 30 -21.53 -0.19 -9.93
CA PRO A 30 -20.12 -0.54 -9.79
C PRO A 30 -19.19 0.42 -10.53
N THR A 31 -19.66 1.09 -11.59
CA THR A 31 -18.80 1.91 -12.49
C THR A 31 -18.01 3.01 -11.75
N PRO A 32 -18.57 3.81 -10.84
CA PRO A 32 -17.80 4.80 -10.07
C PRO A 32 -16.82 4.14 -9.10
N TYR A 33 -17.09 2.92 -8.64
CA TYR A 33 -16.25 2.20 -7.67
C TYR A 33 -15.08 1.45 -8.32
N MET A 34 -15.17 1.12 -9.61
CA MET A 34 -14.09 0.44 -10.35
C MET A 34 -12.81 1.30 -10.48
N LYS A 35 -12.93 2.63 -10.39
CA LYS A 35 -11.82 3.58 -10.46
C LYS A 35 -11.31 4.05 -9.10
N GLN A 36 -11.82 3.50 -8.00
CA GLN A 36 -11.46 3.94 -6.64
C GLN A 36 -10.20 3.28 -6.07
N THR A 37 -9.48 2.47 -6.86
CA THR A 37 -8.10 2.14 -6.50
C THR A 37 -7.30 3.41 -6.71
N ALA A 38 -7.05 4.16 -5.64
CA ALA A 38 -6.14 5.29 -5.68
C ALA A 38 -4.76 4.74 -6.03
N THR A 39 -4.39 4.86 -7.29
CA THR A 39 -3.04 4.60 -7.80
C THR A 39 -2.28 5.92 -7.80
N ASP A 40 -0.96 5.86 -7.66
CA ASP A 40 -0.09 7.03 -7.73
C ASP A 40 -0.34 8.07 -6.61
N VAL A 41 -0.64 7.60 -5.39
CA VAL A 41 -0.81 8.49 -4.24
C VAL A 41 0.55 9.13 -3.91
N PRO A 42 0.67 10.49 -3.96
CA PRO A 42 1.92 11.15 -3.65
C PRO A 42 2.30 10.97 -2.18
N VAL A 43 3.49 10.40 -1.97
CA VAL A 43 4.06 10.12 -0.66
C VAL A 43 5.52 10.55 -0.60
N ALA A 44 6.08 10.56 0.60
CA ALA A 44 7.51 10.78 0.81
C ALA A 44 8.16 9.65 1.61
N VAL A 45 9.48 9.57 1.53
CA VAL A 45 10.31 8.74 2.39
C VAL A 45 11.26 9.66 3.15
N VAL A 46 11.32 9.51 4.47
CA VAL A 46 12.31 10.16 5.32
C VAL A 46 13.40 9.12 5.64
N ASP A 47 14.56 9.29 5.02
CA ASP A 47 15.70 8.39 5.22
C ASP A 47 16.67 8.98 6.25
N LEU A 48 16.64 8.45 7.47
CA LEU A 48 17.56 8.84 8.55
C LEU A 48 18.78 7.90 8.65
N ASP A 49 18.77 6.77 7.94
CA ASP A 49 19.84 5.75 7.99
C ASP A 49 20.93 5.99 6.94
N HIS A 50 20.56 6.54 5.76
CA HIS A 50 21.43 6.85 4.64
C HIS A 50 22.32 5.68 4.17
N THR A 51 21.87 4.45 4.33
CA THR A 51 22.59 3.22 4.00
C THR A 51 22.20 2.68 2.63
N VAL A 52 22.87 1.61 2.21
CA VAL A 52 22.50 0.89 0.98
C VAL A 52 21.11 0.27 1.13
N MET A 53 20.81 -0.25 2.33
CA MET A 53 19.54 -0.91 2.61
C MET A 53 18.36 0.10 2.64
N SER A 54 18.56 1.30 3.18
CA SER A 54 17.52 2.34 3.17
C SER A 54 17.20 2.80 1.75
N ARG A 55 18.22 2.90 0.88
CA ARG A 55 18.03 3.20 -0.55
C ARG A 55 17.30 2.09 -1.30
N GLU A 56 17.62 0.82 -1.00
CA GLU A 56 16.92 -0.34 -1.58
C GLU A 56 15.42 -0.30 -1.17
N LEU A 57 15.11 -0.01 0.10
CA LEU A 57 13.74 0.13 0.58
C LEU A 57 13.01 1.29 -0.11
N THR A 58 13.66 2.44 -0.27
CA THR A 58 13.11 3.60 -0.98
C THR A 58 12.80 3.27 -2.45
N GLN A 59 13.72 2.61 -3.15
CA GLN A 59 13.52 2.20 -4.54
C GLN A 59 12.38 1.18 -4.70
N MET A 60 12.28 0.20 -3.79
CA MET A 60 11.17 -0.74 -3.79
C MET A 60 9.83 -0.04 -3.53
N SER A 61 9.82 0.94 -2.63
CA SER A 61 8.63 1.75 -2.36
C SER A 61 8.23 2.59 -3.58
N ALA A 62 9.20 3.15 -4.30
CA ALA A 62 8.94 3.90 -5.53
C ALA A 62 8.45 3.02 -6.69
N ALA A 63 8.73 1.73 -6.66
CA ALA A 63 8.25 0.76 -7.67
C ALA A 63 6.84 0.21 -7.36
N ALA A 64 6.26 0.54 -6.19
CA ALA A 64 4.94 0.08 -5.81
C ALA A 64 3.85 0.88 -6.55
N GLN A 65 2.92 0.19 -7.22
CA GLN A 65 1.87 0.81 -8.05
C GLN A 65 0.85 1.65 -7.26
N GLN A 66 0.73 1.42 -5.96
CA GLN A 66 -0.26 2.11 -5.12
C GLN A 66 0.18 3.49 -4.67
N ILE A 67 1.49 3.76 -4.68
CA ILE A 67 2.09 5.00 -4.16
C ILE A 67 3.08 5.59 -5.15
N ASP A 68 3.17 6.92 -5.17
CA ASP A 68 4.14 7.68 -5.94
C ASP A 68 5.10 8.39 -4.97
N VAL A 69 6.32 7.87 -4.83
CA VAL A 69 7.35 8.45 -3.96
C VAL A 69 7.94 9.67 -4.66
N ARG A 70 7.39 10.85 -4.36
CA ARG A 70 7.82 12.14 -4.98
C ARG A 70 9.01 12.76 -4.32
N TYR A 71 9.15 12.58 -3.00
CA TYR A 71 10.17 13.26 -2.22
C TYR A 71 10.89 12.26 -1.32
N VAL A 72 12.19 12.50 -1.16
CA VAL A 72 13.02 11.82 -0.17
C VAL A 72 13.64 12.90 0.69
N PHE A 73 13.30 12.92 1.97
CA PHE A 73 13.76 13.90 2.94
C PHE A 73 14.77 13.28 3.91
N SER A 74 15.60 14.12 4.51
CA SER A 74 16.54 13.75 5.56
C SER A 74 16.08 14.20 6.95
N ASP A 75 14.98 14.98 7.03
CA ASP A 75 14.37 15.45 8.27
C ASP A 75 12.85 15.16 8.24
N ILE A 76 12.32 14.75 9.38
CA ILE A 76 10.88 14.50 9.57
C ILE A 76 10.08 15.78 9.39
N ARG A 77 10.61 16.92 9.84
CA ARG A 77 9.93 18.23 9.76
C ARG A 77 9.63 18.64 8.32
N GLU A 78 10.54 18.33 7.38
CA GLU A 78 10.32 18.62 5.96
C GLU A 78 9.14 17.80 5.42
N ALA A 79 9.02 16.55 5.84
CA ALA A 79 7.90 15.69 5.45
C ALA A 79 6.58 16.15 6.09
N GLU A 80 6.61 16.55 7.36
CA GLU A 80 5.43 17.11 8.05
C GLU A 80 4.96 18.41 7.40
N GLN A 81 5.88 19.27 7.01
CA GLN A 81 5.55 20.50 6.29
C GLN A 81 4.96 20.20 4.91
N ALA A 82 5.57 19.28 4.15
CA ALA A 82 5.04 18.88 2.84
C ALA A 82 3.64 18.24 2.96
N MET A 83 3.36 17.52 4.05
CA MET A 83 2.04 16.97 4.33
C MET A 83 1.03 18.05 4.74
N ALA A 84 1.45 19.05 5.53
CA ALA A 84 0.61 20.20 5.89
C ALA A 84 0.26 21.09 4.68
N GLU A 85 1.17 21.16 3.69
CA GLU A 85 0.97 21.86 2.42
C GLU A 85 0.21 21.00 1.38
N GLU A 86 -0.31 19.83 1.77
CA GLU A 86 -1.04 18.86 0.92
C GLU A 86 -0.26 18.38 -0.33
N LYS A 87 1.06 18.50 -0.31
CA LYS A 87 1.93 18.00 -1.39
C LYS A 87 2.06 16.49 -1.38
N ILE A 88 1.94 15.90 -0.18
CA ILE A 88 1.96 14.45 0.06
C ILE A 88 0.83 14.06 1.01
N TYR A 89 0.34 12.85 0.87
CA TYR A 89 -0.72 12.29 1.74
C TYR A 89 -0.20 11.34 2.82
N GLY A 90 1.08 11.05 2.80
CA GLY A 90 1.75 10.26 3.82
C GLY A 90 3.24 10.16 3.59
N PHE A 91 3.96 9.71 4.62
CA PHE A 91 5.39 9.47 4.52
C PHE A 91 5.81 8.30 5.41
N MET A 92 6.89 7.64 5.00
CA MET A 92 7.54 6.57 5.74
C MET A 92 8.83 7.09 6.35
N VAL A 93 9.09 6.75 7.61
CA VAL A 93 10.35 7.10 8.30
C VAL A 93 11.20 5.85 8.46
N ILE A 94 12.37 5.87 7.86
CA ILE A 94 13.41 4.86 8.02
C ILE A 94 14.30 5.30 9.19
N PRO A 95 14.33 4.56 10.32
CA PRO A 95 15.07 4.97 11.51
C PRO A 95 16.58 4.84 11.31
N LYS A 96 17.34 5.61 12.07
CA LYS A 96 18.80 5.51 12.14
C LYS A 96 19.22 4.09 12.56
N ASP A 97 20.40 3.67 12.08
CA ASP A 97 20.99 2.35 12.37
C ASP A 97 20.12 1.15 11.97
N MET A 98 19.16 1.33 11.04
CA MET A 98 18.28 0.26 10.56
C MET A 98 19.10 -0.90 10.00
N GLU A 99 20.02 -0.64 9.05
CA GLU A 99 20.86 -1.66 8.43
C GLU A 99 21.72 -2.37 9.47
N LYS A 100 22.37 -1.64 10.37
CA LYS A 100 23.22 -2.19 11.42
C LYS A 100 22.42 -3.10 12.36
N THR A 101 21.24 -2.67 12.78
CA THR A 101 20.36 -3.44 13.65
C THR A 101 19.91 -4.74 12.98
N LEU A 102 19.47 -4.69 11.73
CA LEU A 102 19.03 -5.85 10.96
C LEU A 102 20.18 -6.83 10.69
N ARG A 103 21.38 -6.35 10.36
CA ARG A 103 22.57 -7.18 10.17
C ARG A 103 22.96 -7.93 11.43
N ASN A 104 22.82 -7.31 12.59
CA ASN A 104 23.09 -7.91 13.90
C ASN A 104 21.95 -8.83 14.38
N GLY A 105 20.87 -8.97 13.62
CA GLY A 105 19.74 -9.83 13.96
C GLY A 105 18.72 -9.20 14.89
N GLY A 106 18.83 -7.90 15.15
CA GLY A 106 17.83 -7.13 15.85
C GLY A 106 16.57 -6.92 15.01
N LYS A 107 15.59 -6.30 15.64
CA LYS A 107 14.34 -5.86 15.01
C LYS A 107 14.35 -4.34 14.90
N THR A 108 13.86 -3.82 13.81
CA THR A 108 13.64 -2.39 13.60
C THR A 108 12.21 -2.16 13.17
N ASN A 109 11.66 -1.00 13.51
CA ASN A 109 10.32 -0.61 13.11
C ASN A 109 10.45 0.57 12.13
N VAL A 110 9.77 0.45 11.01
CA VAL A 110 9.56 1.54 10.08
C VAL A 110 8.20 2.16 10.41
N ASN A 111 8.19 3.46 10.65
CA ASN A 111 6.96 4.18 10.99
C ASN A 111 6.36 4.78 9.72
N VAL A 112 5.05 4.64 9.57
CA VAL A 112 4.29 5.21 8.47
C VAL A 112 3.30 6.23 9.04
N PHE A 113 3.36 7.44 8.52
CA PHE A 113 2.47 8.55 8.87
C PHE A 113 1.59 8.86 7.68
N THR A 114 0.30 9.06 7.92
CA THR A 114 -0.67 9.35 6.87
C THR A 114 -1.58 10.49 7.30
N HIS A 115 -2.06 11.27 6.33
CA HIS A 115 -2.98 12.35 6.60
C HIS A 115 -4.36 11.81 7.03
N GLY A 116 -4.83 12.19 8.23
CA GLY A 116 -6.04 11.62 8.85
C GLY A 116 -7.35 11.93 8.13
N ALA A 117 -7.38 12.93 7.24
CA ALA A 117 -8.59 13.30 6.50
C ALA A 117 -8.98 12.27 5.42
N TYR A 118 -8.05 11.41 4.98
CA TYR A 118 -8.24 10.49 3.86
C TYR A 118 -8.12 9.03 4.30
N VAL A 119 -9.14 8.52 4.99
CA VAL A 119 -9.16 7.15 5.56
C VAL A 119 -8.89 6.05 4.52
N MET A 120 -9.40 6.23 3.29
CA MET A 120 -9.18 5.25 2.21
C MET A 120 -7.72 5.20 1.75
N LEU A 121 -7.02 6.35 1.73
CA LEU A 121 -5.60 6.42 1.37
C LEU A 121 -4.71 5.80 2.43
N HIS A 122 -5.11 5.88 3.71
CA HIS A 122 -4.37 5.29 4.83
C HIS A 122 -4.11 3.78 4.62
N GLY A 123 -5.14 3.02 4.23
CA GLY A 123 -5.01 1.58 3.98
C GLY A 123 -4.03 1.26 2.84
N ASN A 124 -4.11 1.97 1.73
CA ASN A 124 -3.26 1.75 0.56
C ASN A 124 -1.79 2.11 0.84
N ILE A 125 -1.55 3.28 1.43
CA ILE A 125 -0.20 3.74 1.79
C ILE A 125 0.43 2.79 2.81
N GLY A 126 -0.31 2.46 3.88
CA GLY A 126 0.16 1.56 4.93
C GLY A 126 0.51 0.17 4.41
N THR A 127 -0.34 -0.41 3.56
CA THR A 127 -0.11 -1.73 2.96
C THR A 127 1.11 -1.71 2.02
N ALA A 128 1.25 -0.70 1.16
CA ALA A 128 2.36 -0.57 0.24
C ALA A 128 3.71 -0.51 0.99
N PHE A 129 3.85 0.40 1.93
CA PHE A 129 5.07 0.55 2.71
C PHE A 129 5.37 -0.67 3.60
N THR A 130 4.35 -1.27 4.22
CA THR A 130 4.52 -2.47 5.05
C THR A 130 5.02 -3.64 4.20
N THR A 131 4.47 -3.85 3.02
CA THR A 131 4.89 -4.91 2.11
C THR A 131 6.35 -4.74 1.69
N CYS A 132 6.76 -3.51 1.32
CA CYS A 132 8.14 -3.21 0.98
C CYS A 132 9.09 -3.46 2.17
N ALA A 133 8.75 -2.97 3.36
CA ALA A 133 9.55 -3.15 4.56
C ALA A 133 9.71 -4.63 4.95
N LEU A 134 8.64 -5.42 4.89
CA LEU A 134 8.68 -6.86 5.15
C LEU A 134 9.55 -7.60 4.13
N THR A 135 9.50 -7.22 2.87
CA THR A 135 10.31 -7.83 1.80
C THR A 135 11.81 -7.60 2.04
N VAL A 136 12.20 -6.36 2.35
CA VAL A 136 13.62 -6.03 2.68
C VAL A 136 14.07 -6.76 3.94
N GLY A 137 13.23 -6.80 4.97
CA GLY A 137 13.52 -7.54 6.21
C GLY A 137 13.68 -9.04 6.00
N ALA A 138 12.82 -9.66 5.19
CA ALA A 138 12.91 -11.08 4.84
C ALA A 138 14.19 -11.39 4.03
N THR A 139 14.51 -10.58 3.01
CA THR A 139 15.72 -10.73 2.20
C THR A 139 16.98 -10.64 3.05
N THR A 140 17.04 -9.69 3.97
CA THR A 140 18.17 -9.55 4.91
C THR A 140 18.32 -10.75 5.82
N LYS A 141 17.20 -11.29 6.33
CA LYS A 141 17.21 -12.50 7.16
C LYS A 141 17.72 -13.72 6.39
N VAL A 142 17.29 -13.90 5.15
CA VAL A 142 17.74 -14.99 4.26
C VAL A 142 19.25 -14.84 3.95
N LYS A 143 19.71 -13.65 3.55
CA LYS A 143 21.14 -13.37 3.31
C LYS A 143 22.00 -13.71 4.54
N ARG A 144 21.55 -13.34 5.75
CA ARG A 144 22.26 -13.64 7.01
C ARG A 144 22.34 -15.14 7.29
N ILE A 145 21.25 -15.88 7.10
CA ILE A 145 21.22 -17.33 7.30
C ILE A 145 22.14 -18.03 6.30
N ALA A 146 22.11 -17.62 5.05
CA ALA A 146 22.98 -18.17 3.99
C ALA A 146 24.47 -17.93 4.28
N LEU A 147 24.84 -16.72 4.71
CA LEU A 147 26.22 -16.39 5.08
C LEU A 147 26.69 -17.09 6.37
N GLY A 148 25.79 -17.21 7.37
CA GLY A 148 26.10 -17.87 8.64
C GLY A 148 26.26 -19.39 8.56
N LYS A 149 25.60 -20.03 7.58
CA LYS A 149 25.65 -21.49 7.40
C LYS A 149 26.72 -22.02 6.47
N LYS A 150 27.55 -21.17 5.81
CA LYS A 150 28.51 -21.60 4.76
C LYS A 150 27.86 -22.56 3.72
N VAL A 151 26.59 -22.37 3.43
CA VAL A 151 25.92 -23.14 2.39
C VAL A 151 26.34 -22.56 1.05
N PRO A 152 26.94 -23.33 0.12
CA PRO A 152 27.31 -22.83 -1.20
C PRO A 152 26.05 -22.29 -1.86
N ALA A 153 26.13 -21.04 -2.36
CA ALA A 153 25.01 -20.27 -2.93
C ALA A 153 24.26 -21.00 -4.06
N ALA A 154 24.88 -22.00 -4.68
CA ALA A 154 24.27 -22.84 -5.72
C ALA A 154 23.11 -23.74 -5.23
N LYS A 155 22.99 -24.00 -3.91
CA LYS A 155 21.90 -24.84 -3.38
C LYS A 155 20.70 -24.06 -2.83
N ALA A 156 20.82 -22.74 -2.68
CA ALA A 156 19.74 -21.91 -2.15
C ALA A 156 18.72 -21.46 -3.22
N ILE A 157 19.03 -21.69 -4.50
CA ILE A 157 18.17 -21.28 -5.64
C ILE A 157 17.31 -22.45 -6.15
N ALA A 158 17.50 -23.67 -5.62
CA ALA A 158 16.83 -24.89 -6.06
C ALA A 158 15.75 -25.40 -5.09
N LEU A 159 15.21 -24.56 -4.24
CA LEU A 159 14.02 -24.76 -3.40
C LEU A 159 13.09 -23.56 -3.55
#